data_ff53905b5185fb2223ed7109e4bcfc4a
#
_entry.id   ff53905b5185fb2223ed7109e4bcfc4a
#
_cell.length_a   1.000
_cell.length_b   1.000
_cell.length_c   1.000
_cell.angle_alpha   90.00
_cell.angle_beta   90.00
_cell.angle_gamma   90.00
#
_symmetry.space_group_name_H-M   'P 1'
#
loop_
_entity.id
_entity.type
_entity.pdbx_description
1 polymer ?
#
loop_
_entity_poly.entity_id
_entity_poly.type
_entity_poly.pdbx_seq_one_letter_code
_entity_poly.pdbx_strand_id
1 'polypeptide(L)'
;MKSRLIAVYTKIGEKIKKLNDKLSQSDKIGAVICLVVLVSALLPLYSFGRYTIPLADDYSMIMKTHTAWVETHSVWQVILAGLDTTKEFFFSWAGTFSGTFIQTILPGLGDYHTYYLASWILITFFVAATFYFCRVLLCDMLQAKTTVWIILSTLLTLYQIEYLPAIYDAFYWYVGAAAYTFSYLAKLVLVGILLSALQKNKKGKLWQLILFGIYTVFCGGLDYGSTSMPLVILLFLMLIYVLWNKRHSAYIITAVVCYYVSWIITVIAPGNFARQASVGEQNGVIYSIIQSLFTGARYISGWTTAMLLLFTLFMLPFIIHLVKKAELQFKHPVWVLIWLYGMFSAQFTPRIFANYGSGEDVVGYTLNFTHCLFVLFWFLYVIYLTGWIVNTVVKQGDQWNLNYIAYYGTVVITAAVLIRGVYTIESFTSARIALCQYYGYAQNYMSAMLEREQILQQSEGQEVVLPASEMPVPSTGGGDISTDQESWVNKLVAEYYDLKSVRKE
;
A
#
# COMPACT_ATOMS: atom_id res chain seq x y z
N MET A 1 -4.43 62.99 4.05
CA MET A 1 -4.23 61.79 3.23
C MET A 1 -3.42 60.71 3.94
N LYS A 2 -2.23 61.04 4.50
CA LYS A 2 -1.39 60.08 5.26
C LYS A 2 -2.10 59.38 6.43
N SER A 3 -2.88 60.09 7.24
CA SER A 3 -3.58 59.52 8.41
C SER A 3 -4.69 58.51 8.02
N ARG A 4 -5.39 58.75 6.91
CA ARG A 4 -6.40 57.81 6.39
C ARG A 4 -5.75 56.54 5.82
N LEU A 5 -4.61 56.66 5.15
CA LEU A 5 -3.85 55.48 4.66
C LEU A 5 -3.33 54.62 5.82
N ILE A 6 -2.78 55.23 6.87
CA ILE A 6 -2.32 54.50 8.07
C ILE A 6 -3.49 53.78 8.73
N ALA A 7 -4.67 54.42 8.90
CA ALA A 7 -5.85 53.79 9.50
C ALA A 7 -6.37 52.61 8.66
N VAL A 8 -6.30 52.68 7.33
CA VAL A 8 -6.65 51.59 6.43
C VAL A 8 -5.65 50.42 6.57
N TYR A 9 -4.33 50.72 6.60
CA TYR A 9 -3.30 49.71 6.80
C TYR A 9 -3.44 48.99 8.14
N THR A 10 -3.70 49.72 9.23
CA THR A 10 -3.89 49.15 10.57
C THR A 10 -5.13 48.23 10.58
N LYS A 11 -6.24 48.68 9.98
CA LYS A 11 -7.49 47.90 9.90
C LYS A 11 -7.35 46.62 9.06
N ILE A 12 -6.58 46.68 7.98
CA ILE A 12 -6.22 45.51 7.16
C ILE A 12 -5.32 44.56 7.96
N GLY A 13 -4.29 45.10 8.67
CA GLY A 13 -3.41 44.31 9.53
C GLY A 13 -4.17 43.57 10.64
N GLU A 14 -5.12 44.24 11.30
CA GLU A 14 -5.99 43.59 12.31
C GLU A 14 -6.88 42.50 11.73
N LYS A 15 -7.46 42.73 10.55
CA LYS A 15 -8.26 41.70 9.86
C LYS A 15 -7.40 40.49 9.46
N ILE A 16 -6.19 40.72 8.94
CA ILE A 16 -5.22 39.68 8.60
C ILE A 16 -4.82 38.89 9.85
N LYS A 17 -4.53 39.59 10.97
CA LYS A 17 -4.20 38.95 12.24
C LYS A 17 -5.36 38.09 12.75
N LYS A 18 -6.59 38.62 12.78
CA LYS A 18 -7.81 37.86 13.17
C LYS A 18 -8.04 36.64 12.27
N LEU A 19 -7.81 36.76 10.96
CA LEU A 19 -7.93 35.64 10.02
C LEU A 19 -6.83 34.60 10.26
N ASN A 20 -5.60 35.04 10.52
CA ASN A 20 -4.49 34.15 10.86
C ASN A 20 -4.76 33.36 12.15
N ASP A 21 -5.26 34.05 13.20
CA ASP A 21 -5.63 33.43 14.48
C ASP A 21 -6.81 32.45 14.28
N LYS A 22 -7.76 32.77 13.42
CA LYS A 22 -8.88 31.88 13.07
C LYS A 22 -8.43 30.66 12.28
N LEU A 23 -7.51 30.82 11.34
CA LEU A 23 -6.91 29.71 10.60
C LEU A 23 -6.06 28.80 11.50
N SER A 24 -5.33 29.37 12.45
CA SER A 24 -4.55 28.57 13.41
C SER A 24 -5.42 27.75 14.37
N GLN A 25 -6.68 28.14 14.58
CA GLN A 25 -7.67 27.47 15.43
C GLN A 25 -8.61 26.54 14.65
N SER A 26 -8.55 26.57 13.29
CA SER A 26 -9.54 25.97 12.40
C SER A 26 -9.20 24.51 11.97
N ASP A 27 -8.50 23.74 12.84
CA ASP A 27 -8.16 22.33 12.57
C ASP A 27 -9.40 21.49 12.16
N LYS A 28 -10.59 21.81 12.68
CA LYS A 28 -11.84 21.09 12.37
C LYS A 28 -12.27 21.27 10.92
N ILE A 29 -12.24 22.50 10.40
CA ILE A 29 -12.59 22.78 9.00
C ILE A 29 -11.58 22.12 8.08
N GLY A 30 -10.29 22.22 8.39
CA GLY A 30 -9.24 21.53 7.65
C GLY A 30 -9.44 20.01 7.61
N ALA A 31 -9.79 19.40 8.73
CA ALA A 31 -10.08 17.97 8.78
C ALA A 31 -11.29 17.58 7.92
N VAL A 32 -12.36 18.36 7.94
CA VAL A 32 -13.55 18.14 7.09
C VAL A 32 -13.19 18.26 5.61
N ILE A 33 -12.46 19.31 5.22
CA ILE A 33 -12.02 19.50 3.82
C ILE A 33 -11.15 18.30 3.37
N CYS A 34 -10.19 17.89 4.18
CA CYS A 34 -9.34 16.73 3.88
C CYS A 34 -10.19 15.46 3.67
N LEU A 35 -11.16 15.18 4.54
CA LEU A 35 -12.05 14.04 4.38
C LEU A 35 -12.91 14.12 3.11
N VAL A 36 -13.45 15.30 2.79
CA VAL A 36 -14.21 15.49 1.55
C VAL A 36 -13.33 15.23 0.33
N VAL A 37 -12.10 15.74 0.32
CA VAL A 37 -11.15 15.47 -0.78
C VAL A 37 -10.83 13.99 -0.88
N LEU A 38 -10.58 13.30 0.25
CA LEU A 38 -10.35 11.85 0.25
C LEU A 38 -11.54 11.08 -0.33
N VAL A 39 -12.74 11.36 0.15
CA VAL A 39 -13.96 10.71 -0.36
C VAL A 39 -14.12 10.98 -1.85
N SER A 40 -13.91 12.21 -2.30
CA SER A 40 -13.99 12.58 -3.73
C SER A 40 -12.97 11.82 -4.58
N ALA A 41 -11.75 11.59 -4.08
CA ALA A 41 -10.73 10.81 -4.75
C ALA A 41 -11.04 9.30 -4.77
N LEU A 42 -11.70 8.78 -3.71
CA LEU A 42 -12.04 7.36 -3.61
C LEU A 42 -13.27 6.97 -4.44
N LEU A 43 -14.23 7.87 -4.63
CA LEU A 43 -15.46 7.57 -5.38
C LEU A 43 -15.22 6.97 -6.78
N PRO A 44 -14.40 7.59 -7.65
CA PRO A 44 -14.11 7.01 -8.96
C PRO A 44 -13.40 5.66 -8.86
N LEU A 45 -12.57 5.42 -7.84
CA LEU A 45 -11.89 4.14 -7.65
C LEU A 45 -12.87 3.02 -7.28
N TYR A 46 -13.80 3.28 -6.35
CA TYR A 46 -14.86 2.32 -6.02
C TYR A 46 -15.78 2.07 -7.22
N SER A 47 -16.16 3.11 -7.96
CA SER A 47 -16.98 3.00 -9.15
C SER A 47 -16.31 2.15 -10.23
N PHE A 48 -15.01 2.36 -10.47
CA PHE A 48 -14.24 1.64 -11.48
C PHE A 48 -14.15 0.13 -11.20
N GLY A 49 -14.17 -0.30 -9.94
CA GLY A 49 -14.21 -1.71 -9.59
C GLY A 49 -15.29 -2.52 -10.31
N ARG A 50 -16.41 -1.87 -10.68
CA ARG A 50 -17.51 -2.53 -11.44
C ARG A 50 -17.18 -2.82 -12.90
N TYR A 51 -16.05 -2.33 -13.39
CA TYR A 51 -15.58 -2.51 -14.76
C TYR A 51 -14.32 -3.37 -14.81
N THR A 52 -14.13 -4.24 -13.82
CA THR A 52 -12.97 -5.12 -13.69
C THR A 52 -13.42 -6.59 -13.67
N ILE A 53 -12.56 -7.45 -14.17
CA ILE A 53 -12.79 -8.87 -14.35
C ILE A 53 -11.61 -9.69 -13.85
N PRO A 54 -11.76 -10.99 -13.58
CA PRO A 54 -10.65 -11.89 -13.32
C PRO A 54 -9.65 -11.91 -14.48
N LEU A 55 -8.36 -11.95 -14.17
CA LEU A 55 -7.27 -11.97 -15.16
C LEU A 55 -6.23 -13.02 -14.79
N ALA A 56 -5.67 -13.67 -15.80
CA ALA A 56 -4.48 -14.53 -15.66
C ALA A 56 -4.52 -15.46 -14.42
N ASP A 57 -3.65 -15.17 -13.44
CA ASP A 57 -3.51 -15.97 -12.21
C ASP A 57 -4.79 -16.04 -11.36
N ASP A 58 -5.75 -15.13 -11.53
CA ASP A 58 -7.01 -15.20 -10.78
C ASP A 58 -7.71 -16.55 -11.10
N TYR A 59 -7.73 -16.97 -12.37
CA TYR A 59 -8.33 -18.25 -12.77
C TYR A 59 -7.59 -19.45 -12.16
N SER A 60 -6.25 -19.47 -12.20
CA SER A 60 -5.48 -20.57 -11.63
C SER A 60 -5.66 -20.71 -10.13
N MET A 61 -5.71 -19.59 -9.42
CA MET A 61 -5.84 -19.58 -7.96
C MET A 61 -7.23 -20.01 -7.49
N ILE A 62 -8.28 -19.69 -8.24
CA ILE A 62 -9.65 -20.00 -7.82
C ILE A 62 -10.20 -21.30 -8.44
N MET A 63 -9.50 -21.96 -9.33
CA MET A 63 -10.00 -23.15 -10.05
C MET A 63 -10.70 -24.13 -9.11
N LYS A 64 -10.00 -24.64 -8.09
CA LYS A 64 -10.56 -25.60 -7.14
C LYS A 64 -11.65 -25.01 -6.23
N THR A 65 -11.50 -23.76 -5.82
CA THR A 65 -12.49 -23.11 -4.96
C THR A 65 -13.78 -22.77 -5.71
N HIS A 66 -13.67 -22.38 -6.97
CA HIS A 66 -14.81 -22.20 -7.86
C HIS A 66 -15.56 -23.53 -8.06
N THR A 67 -14.87 -24.59 -8.47
CA THR A 67 -15.46 -25.93 -8.64
C THR A 67 -16.16 -26.40 -7.35
N ALA A 68 -15.48 -26.28 -6.20
CA ALA A 68 -16.07 -26.65 -4.91
C ALA A 68 -17.36 -25.88 -4.59
N TRP A 69 -17.40 -24.59 -4.97
CA TRP A 69 -18.59 -23.76 -4.78
C TRP A 69 -19.74 -24.16 -5.72
N VAL A 70 -19.44 -24.36 -7.00
CA VAL A 70 -20.45 -24.73 -8.01
C VAL A 70 -21.08 -26.09 -7.67
N GLU A 71 -20.27 -27.06 -7.25
CA GLU A 71 -20.75 -28.43 -6.94
C GLU A 71 -21.50 -28.52 -5.61
N THR A 72 -21.06 -27.76 -4.59
CA THR A 72 -21.52 -28.01 -3.20
C THR A 72 -22.26 -26.86 -2.55
N HIS A 73 -22.13 -25.64 -3.04
CA HIS A 73 -22.56 -24.39 -2.40
C HIS A 73 -22.13 -24.27 -0.92
N SER A 74 -21.01 -24.93 -0.54
CA SER A 74 -20.51 -25.01 0.81
C SER A 74 -19.25 -24.18 1.00
N VAL A 75 -19.33 -23.13 1.83
CA VAL A 75 -18.17 -22.32 2.23
C VAL A 75 -17.06 -23.19 2.84
N TRP A 76 -17.43 -24.25 3.56
CA TRP A 76 -16.45 -25.17 4.14
C TRP A 76 -15.66 -25.91 3.06
N GLN A 77 -16.31 -26.40 2.02
CA GLN A 77 -15.63 -27.06 0.89
C GLN A 77 -14.74 -26.09 0.12
N VAL A 78 -15.16 -24.83 -0.04
CA VAL A 78 -14.32 -23.77 -0.61
C VAL A 78 -13.04 -23.56 0.22
N ILE A 79 -13.16 -23.50 1.56
CA ILE A 79 -12.00 -23.38 2.44
C ILE A 79 -11.05 -24.57 2.28
N LEU A 80 -11.59 -25.81 2.24
CA LEU A 80 -10.79 -27.02 2.07
C LEU A 80 -10.09 -27.04 0.71
N ALA A 81 -10.77 -26.66 -0.36
CA ALA A 81 -10.20 -26.53 -1.71
C ALA A 81 -9.08 -25.47 -1.76
N GLY A 82 -9.28 -24.32 -1.09
CA GLY A 82 -8.25 -23.29 -0.94
C GLY A 82 -7.02 -23.77 -0.17
N LEU A 83 -7.20 -24.55 0.87
CA LEU A 83 -6.10 -25.18 1.61
C LEU A 83 -5.34 -26.21 0.76
N ASP A 84 -6.06 -26.96 -0.08
CA ASP A 84 -5.45 -27.95 -1.00
C ASP A 84 -4.58 -27.23 -2.06
N THR A 85 -5.11 -26.19 -2.70
CA THR A 85 -4.32 -25.34 -3.62
C THR A 85 -3.10 -24.75 -2.92
N THR A 86 -3.27 -24.25 -1.69
CA THR A 86 -2.15 -23.70 -0.89
C THR A 86 -1.07 -24.73 -0.63
N LYS A 87 -1.47 -25.96 -0.31
CA LYS A 87 -0.53 -27.08 -0.11
C LYS A 87 0.23 -27.41 -1.39
N GLU A 88 -0.45 -27.50 -2.52
CA GLU A 88 0.21 -27.77 -3.81
C GLU A 88 1.23 -26.69 -4.15
N PHE A 89 0.86 -25.41 -4.02
CA PHE A 89 1.77 -24.29 -4.30
C PHE A 89 2.97 -24.27 -3.35
N PHE A 90 2.78 -24.63 -2.08
CA PHE A 90 3.86 -24.70 -1.10
C PHE A 90 4.96 -25.70 -1.52
N PHE A 91 4.60 -26.78 -2.17
CA PHE A 91 5.55 -27.80 -2.65
C PHE A 91 6.06 -27.57 -4.07
N SER A 92 5.27 -26.89 -4.93
CA SER A 92 5.57 -26.75 -6.36
C SER A 92 6.05 -25.38 -6.82
N TRP A 93 5.66 -24.29 -6.13
CA TRP A 93 5.85 -22.95 -6.66
C TRP A 93 6.32 -21.88 -5.66
N ALA A 94 5.64 -21.73 -4.51
CA ALA A 94 5.94 -20.67 -3.56
C ALA A 94 5.54 -21.02 -2.12
N GLY A 95 6.42 -20.73 -1.17
CA GLY A 95 6.20 -20.99 0.25
C GLY A 95 5.25 -20.04 0.97
N THR A 96 4.64 -19.10 0.28
CA THR A 96 3.78 -18.03 0.85
C THR A 96 2.40 -18.55 1.24
N PHE A 97 2.32 -19.47 2.19
CA PHE A 97 1.09 -20.24 2.49
C PHE A 97 -0.12 -19.36 2.86
N SER A 98 0.05 -18.30 3.65
CA SER A 98 -1.06 -17.39 3.96
C SER A 98 -1.42 -16.52 2.75
N GLY A 99 -0.43 -16.08 1.99
CA GLY A 99 -0.63 -15.30 0.78
C GLY A 99 -1.37 -16.10 -0.28
N THR A 100 -0.92 -17.31 -0.57
CA THR A 100 -1.57 -18.22 -1.53
C THR A 100 -3.01 -18.54 -1.09
N PHE A 101 -3.23 -18.83 0.20
CA PHE A 101 -4.59 -19.08 0.70
C PHE A 101 -5.54 -17.91 0.45
N ILE A 102 -5.09 -16.65 0.75
CA ILE A 102 -5.91 -15.47 0.46
C ILE A 102 -6.20 -15.33 -1.03
N GLN A 103 -5.25 -15.65 -1.91
CA GLN A 103 -5.45 -15.60 -3.36
C GLN A 103 -6.53 -16.61 -3.85
N THR A 104 -6.68 -17.75 -3.17
CA THR A 104 -7.68 -18.77 -3.54
C THR A 104 -9.12 -18.43 -3.14
N ILE A 105 -9.32 -17.47 -2.23
CA ILE A 105 -10.63 -17.06 -1.73
C ILE A 105 -11.08 -15.71 -2.31
N LEU A 106 -10.93 -15.55 -3.63
CA LEU A 106 -11.41 -14.38 -4.36
C LEU A 106 -12.91 -14.15 -4.09
N PRO A 107 -13.31 -12.95 -3.67
CA PRO A 107 -14.72 -12.59 -3.53
C PRO A 107 -15.48 -12.82 -4.84
N GLY A 108 -16.61 -13.53 -4.77
CA GLY A 108 -17.40 -13.89 -5.94
C GLY A 108 -16.86 -15.07 -6.77
N LEU A 109 -15.70 -15.64 -6.40
CA LEU A 109 -15.12 -16.85 -7.02
C LEU A 109 -15.04 -16.77 -8.56
N GLY A 110 -14.72 -15.60 -9.10
CA GLY A 110 -14.52 -15.38 -10.54
C GLY A 110 -15.76 -14.92 -11.31
N ASP A 111 -16.92 -14.79 -10.67
CA ASP A 111 -18.10 -14.18 -11.30
C ASP A 111 -17.85 -12.70 -11.62
N TYR A 112 -17.96 -12.31 -12.87
CA TYR A 112 -17.71 -10.95 -13.36
C TYR A 112 -18.62 -9.91 -12.70
N HIS A 113 -19.85 -10.28 -12.35
CA HIS A 113 -20.80 -9.36 -11.70
C HIS A 113 -20.48 -9.03 -10.26
N THR A 114 -19.71 -9.87 -9.57
CA THR A 114 -19.34 -9.71 -8.16
C THR A 114 -17.85 -9.47 -7.93
N TYR A 115 -17.02 -9.53 -8.97
CA TYR A 115 -15.57 -9.35 -8.87
C TYR A 115 -15.16 -8.00 -8.25
N TYR A 116 -15.97 -6.94 -8.44
CA TYR A 116 -15.76 -5.63 -7.83
C TYR A 116 -15.65 -5.66 -6.30
N LEU A 117 -16.18 -6.67 -5.62
CA LEU A 117 -16.10 -6.82 -4.18
C LEU A 117 -14.62 -6.91 -3.72
N ALA A 118 -13.76 -7.52 -4.52
CA ALA A 118 -12.33 -7.62 -4.25
C ALA A 118 -11.70 -6.22 -4.12
N SER A 119 -11.92 -5.35 -5.10
CA SER A 119 -11.38 -3.98 -5.09
C SER A 119 -11.98 -3.14 -3.96
N TRP A 120 -13.28 -3.27 -3.67
CA TRP A 120 -13.93 -2.54 -2.59
C TRP A 120 -13.35 -2.91 -1.21
N ILE A 121 -13.15 -4.21 -0.97
CA ILE A 121 -12.53 -4.70 0.27
C ILE A 121 -11.10 -4.16 0.40
N LEU A 122 -10.31 -4.24 -0.68
CA LEU A 122 -8.90 -3.81 -0.68
C LEU A 122 -8.76 -2.29 -0.48
N ILE A 123 -9.54 -1.47 -1.18
CA ILE A 123 -9.53 -0.01 -1.02
C ILE A 123 -9.95 0.38 0.39
N THR A 124 -11.02 -0.24 0.91
CA THR A 124 -11.48 0.00 2.29
C THR A 124 -10.40 -0.37 3.31
N PHE A 125 -9.77 -1.53 3.13
CA PHE A 125 -8.70 -1.99 4.02
C PHE A 125 -7.47 -1.08 3.92
N PHE A 126 -7.14 -0.56 2.74
CA PHE A 126 -6.04 0.38 2.55
C PHE A 126 -6.23 1.65 3.41
N VAL A 127 -7.41 2.26 3.32
CA VAL A 127 -7.76 3.43 4.13
C VAL A 127 -7.75 3.09 5.62
N ALA A 128 -8.43 2.01 6.01
CA ALA A 128 -8.58 1.61 7.41
C ALA A 128 -7.23 1.30 8.08
N ALA A 129 -6.35 0.53 7.41
CA ALA A 129 -5.03 0.15 7.93
C ALA A 129 -4.11 1.36 8.07
N THR A 130 -4.10 2.26 7.07
CA THR A 130 -3.30 3.49 7.11
C THR A 130 -3.77 4.42 8.23
N PHE A 131 -5.09 4.64 8.36
CA PHE A 131 -5.67 5.46 9.42
C PHE A 131 -5.42 4.85 10.81
N TYR A 132 -5.53 3.53 10.94
CA TYR A 132 -5.24 2.83 12.20
C TYR A 132 -3.77 3.01 12.61
N PHE A 133 -2.83 2.75 11.69
CA PHE A 133 -1.41 2.94 11.96
C PHE A 133 -1.10 4.40 12.35
N CYS A 134 -1.60 5.36 11.58
CA CYS A 134 -1.45 6.78 11.87
C CYS A 134 -2.07 7.17 13.22
N ARG A 135 -3.20 6.58 13.62
CA ARG A 135 -3.79 6.84 14.93
C ARG A 135 -2.85 6.42 16.06
N VAL A 136 -2.30 5.21 15.96
CA VAL A 136 -1.35 4.72 16.97
C VAL A 136 -0.12 5.62 17.04
N LEU A 137 0.47 5.95 15.88
CA LEU A 137 1.65 6.79 15.81
C LEU A 137 1.38 8.22 16.31
N LEU A 138 0.34 8.86 15.78
CA LEU A 138 0.11 10.29 16.00
C LEU A 138 -0.61 10.56 17.33
N CYS A 139 -1.68 9.80 17.64
CA CYS A 139 -2.47 10.03 18.84
C CYS A 139 -1.88 9.31 20.05
N ASP A 140 -1.59 8.00 19.94
CA ASP A 140 -1.16 7.24 21.11
C ASP A 140 0.31 7.54 21.49
N MET A 141 1.22 7.72 20.50
CA MET A 141 2.64 7.97 20.77
C MET A 141 3.00 9.46 20.81
N LEU A 142 2.47 10.28 19.89
CA LEU A 142 2.82 11.70 19.77
C LEU A 142 1.75 12.65 20.34
N GLN A 143 0.68 12.13 20.93
CA GLN A 143 -0.38 12.90 21.62
C GLN A 143 -1.09 13.94 20.71
N ALA A 144 -1.24 13.60 19.40
CA ALA A 144 -1.95 14.43 18.45
C ALA A 144 -3.43 14.61 18.82
N LYS A 145 -3.98 15.78 18.50
CA LYS A 145 -5.43 15.97 18.47
C LYS A 145 -6.04 15.11 17.34
N THR A 146 -7.28 14.68 17.55
CA THR A 146 -8.03 13.91 16.53
C THR A 146 -8.06 14.60 15.15
N THR A 147 -8.21 15.93 15.13
CA THR A 147 -8.23 16.70 13.89
C THR A 147 -6.89 16.64 13.14
N VAL A 148 -5.77 16.73 13.84
CA VAL A 148 -4.42 16.61 13.25
C VAL A 148 -4.18 15.19 12.73
N TRP A 149 -4.60 14.16 13.48
CA TRP A 149 -4.57 12.78 13.01
C TRP A 149 -5.37 12.61 11.71
N ILE A 150 -6.61 13.11 11.65
CA ILE A 150 -7.43 13.02 10.43
C ILE A 150 -6.73 13.69 9.25
N ILE A 151 -6.22 14.91 9.42
CA ILE A 151 -5.55 15.66 8.35
C ILE A 151 -4.34 14.89 7.84
N LEU A 152 -3.41 14.53 8.74
CA LEU A 152 -2.16 13.87 8.35
C LEU A 152 -2.38 12.47 7.77
N SER A 153 -3.33 11.70 8.33
CA SER A 153 -3.70 10.38 7.78
C SER A 153 -4.32 10.49 6.40
N THR A 154 -5.20 11.47 6.21
CA THR A 154 -5.83 11.74 4.90
C THR A 154 -4.79 12.12 3.87
N LEU A 155 -3.88 13.04 4.17
CA LEU A 155 -2.84 13.48 3.25
C LEU A 155 -1.90 12.34 2.88
N LEU A 156 -1.48 11.53 3.86
CA LEU A 156 -0.65 10.34 3.61
C LEU A 156 -1.37 9.37 2.67
N THR A 157 -2.63 9.03 2.96
CA THR A 157 -3.45 8.10 2.16
C THR A 157 -3.67 8.63 0.75
N LEU A 158 -4.01 9.92 0.60
CA LEU A 158 -4.19 10.55 -0.71
C LEU A 158 -2.91 10.48 -1.52
N TYR A 159 -1.76 10.86 -0.95
CA TYR A 159 -0.51 10.84 -1.70
C TYR A 159 -0.16 9.39 -2.13
N GLN A 160 -0.32 8.41 -1.24
CA GLN A 160 -0.08 7.02 -1.60
C GLN A 160 -0.96 6.57 -2.77
N ILE A 161 -2.27 6.84 -2.74
CA ILE A 161 -3.22 6.40 -3.78
C ILE A 161 -3.00 7.15 -5.09
N GLU A 162 -2.83 8.48 -5.05
CA GLU A 162 -2.71 9.30 -6.25
C GLU A 162 -1.44 9.04 -7.07
N TYR A 163 -0.40 8.50 -6.42
CA TYR A 163 0.89 8.23 -7.05
C TYR A 163 1.26 6.75 -7.06
N LEU A 164 0.28 5.84 -6.95
CA LEU A 164 0.53 4.41 -7.16
C LEU A 164 1.06 4.14 -8.58
N PRO A 165 2.20 3.47 -8.73
CA PRO A 165 2.78 3.20 -10.04
C PRO A 165 1.89 2.38 -10.97
N ALA A 166 1.16 1.40 -10.44
CA ALA A 166 0.30 0.49 -11.18
C ALA A 166 -1.02 0.28 -10.41
N ILE A 167 -1.96 1.23 -10.55
CA ILE A 167 -3.22 1.24 -9.80
C ILE A 167 -4.07 0.00 -10.04
N TYR A 168 -4.08 -0.54 -11.29
CA TYR A 168 -4.85 -1.73 -11.60
C TYR A 168 -4.38 -2.92 -10.77
N ASP A 169 -3.08 -3.14 -10.71
CA ASP A 169 -2.47 -4.22 -9.94
C ASP A 169 -2.55 -4.01 -8.42
N ALA A 170 -2.76 -2.78 -7.97
CA ALA A 170 -2.90 -2.49 -6.55
C ALA A 170 -4.27 -2.86 -5.98
N PHE A 171 -5.35 -2.74 -6.79
CA PHE A 171 -6.72 -2.89 -6.31
C PHE A 171 -7.64 -3.73 -7.20
N TYR A 172 -7.35 -3.89 -8.49
CA TYR A 172 -8.29 -4.45 -9.46
C TYR A 172 -7.87 -5.79 -10.04
N TRP A 173 -6.61 -6.15 -10.01
CA TRP A 173 -6.15 -7.52 -10.25
C TRP A 173 -5.96 -8.21 -8.89
N TYR A 174 -6.90 -9.10 -8.55
CA TYR A 174 -7.04 -9.62 -7.18
C TYR A 174 -5.80 -10.37 -6.70
N VAL A 175 -5.27 -11.31 -7.48
CA VAL A 175 -4.11 -12.12 -7.06
C VAL A 175 -2.90 -11.24 -6.77
N GLY A 176 -2.62 -10.26 -7.63
CA GLY A 176 -1.55 -9.30 -7.39
C GLY A 176 -1.80 -8.42 -6.16
N ALA A 177 -3.02 -7.89 -6.03
CA ALA A 177 -3.40 -7.04 -4.91
C ALA A 177 -3.39 -7.80 -3.57
N ALA A 178 -3.84 -9.07 -3.55
CA ALA A 178 -3.83 -9.94 -2.38
C ALA A 178 -2.39 -10.31 -1.96
N ALA A 179 -1.53 -10.62 -2.94
CA ALA A 179 -0.14 -10.96 -2.65
C ALA A 179 0.66 -9.79 -2.06
N TYR A 180 0.44 -8.57 -2.57
CA TYR A 180 1.34 -7.45 -2.28
C TYR A 180 0.67 -6.33 -1.49
N THR A 181 -0.43 -5.73 -1.99
CA THR A 181 -1.11 -4.62 -1.31
C THR A 181 -1.68 -5.08 0.03
N PHE A 182 -2.44 -6.19 0.05
CA PHE A 182 -2.99 -6.74 1.29
C PHE A 182 -1.89 -7.13 2.28
N SER A 183 -0.80 -7.75 1.80
CA SER A 183 0.35 -8.13 2.63
C SER A 183 0.98 -6.92 3.32
N TYR A 184 1.20 -5.83 2.59
CA TYR A 184 1.68 -4.56 3.15
C TYR A 184 0.75 -4.02 4.24
N LEU A 185 -0.56 -3.99 3.97
CA LEU A 185 -1.55 -3.45 4.91
C LEU A 185 -1.68 -4.30 6.17
N ALA A 186 -1.69 -5.62 6.05
CA ALA A 186 -1.73 -6.53 7.19
C ALA A 186 -0.51 -6.32 8.10
N LYS A 187 0.69 -6.18 7.53
CA LYS A 187 1.90 -5.91 8.29
C LYS A 187 1.92 -4.51 8.90
N LEU A 188 1.34 -3.51 8.22
CA LEU A 188 1.16 -2.17 8.78
C LEU A 188 0.26 -2.21 10.05
N VAL A 189 -0.81 -2.98 10.02
CA VAL A 189 -1.68 -3.23 11.19
C VAL A 189 -0.90 -3.94 12.30
N LEU A 190 -0.10 -4.97 11.97
CA LEU A 190 0.75 -5.68 12.93
C LEU A 190 1.70 -4.72 13.65
N VAL A 191 2.39 -3.85 12.90
CA VAL A 191 3.29 -2.82 13.48
C VAL A 191 2.50 -1.87 14.39
N GLY A 192 1.31 -1.43 13.96
CA GLY A 192 0.44 -0.61 14.81
C GLY A 192 0.08 -1.28 16.14
N ILE A 193 -0.28 -2.57 16.13
CA ILE A 193 -0.56 -3.34 17.36
C ILE A 193 0.68 -3.39 18.27
N LEU A 194 1.86 -3.66 17.71
CA LEU A 194 3.12 -3.73 18.44
C LEU A 194 3.50 -2.40 19.08
N LEU A 195 3.40 -1.30 18.33
CA LEU A 195 3.67 0.04 18.84
C LEU A 195 2.71 0.41 19.97
N SER A 196 1.41 0.11 19.81
CA SER A 196 0.42 0.33 20.88
C SER A 196 0.69 -0.52 22.12
N ALA A 197 1.11 -1.78 21.94
CA ALA A 197 1.45 -2.66 23.06
C ALA A 197 2.71 -2.19 23.80
N LEU A 198 3.71 -1.75 23.06
CA LEU A 198 4.97 -1.26 23.60
C LEU A 198 4.76 0.06 24.37
N GLN A 199 4.01 1.00 23.81
CA GLN A 199 3.72 2.30 24.41
C GLN A 199 2.94 2.15 25.73
N LYS A 200 1.91 1.29 25.75
CA LYS A 200 1.05 1.04 26.92
C LYS A 200 1.66 0.02 27.89
N ASN A 201 2.85 -0.50 27.63
CA ASN A 201 3.53 -1.53 28.41
C ASN A 201 2.61 -2.72 28.74
N LYS A 202 1.84 -3.18 27.76
CA LYS A 202 0.80 -4.19 27.95
C LYS A 202 1.40 -5.57 28.18
N LYS A 203 0.99 -6.24 29.26
CA LYS A 203 1.32 -7.64 29.50
C LYS A 203 0.56 -8.60 28.58
N GLY A 204 -0.68 -8.25 28.24
CA GLY A 204 -1.60 -9.10 27.47
C GLY A 204 -2.21 -10.22 28.32
N LYS A 205 -3.46 -10.59 28.02
CA LYS A 205 -4.07 -11.83 28.54
C LYS A 205 -3.67 -12.98 27.60
N LEU A 206 -3.61 -14.21 28.11
CA LEU A 206 -3.18 -15.37 27.31
C LEU A 206 -3.95 -15.49 25.97
N TRP A 207 -5.27 -15.38 26.00
CA TRP A 207 -6.08 -15.47 24.80
C TRP A 207 -5.78 -14.36 23.76
N GLN A 208 -5.44 -13.14 24.25
CA GLN A 208 -5.03 -12.03 23.37
C GLN A 208 -3.68 -12.33 22.71
N LEU A 209 -2.75 -12.92 23.46
CA LEU A 209 -1.44 -13.32 22.93
C LEU A 209 -1.58 -14.48 21.95
N ILE A 210 -2.50 -15.44 22.18
CA ILE A 210 -2.78 -16.52 21.24
C ILE A 210 -3.34 -15.97 19.93
N LEU A 211 -4.38 -15.14 19.97
CA LEU A 211 -4.96 -14.54 18.75
C LEU A 211 -3.95 -13.64 18.01
N PHE A 212 -3.15 -12.90 18.78
CA PHE A 212 -2.08 -12.09 18.21
C PHE A 212 -0.98 -12.97 17.59
N GLY A 213 -0.63 -14.08 18.20
CA GLY A 213 0.31 -15.06 17.65
C GLY A 213 -0.18 -15.66 16.33
N ILE A 214 -1.46 -16.06 16.25
CA ILE A 214 -2.09 -16.55 15.02
C ILE A 214 -2.02 -15.48 13.92
N TYR A 215 -2.39 -14.24 14.22
CA TYR A 215 -2.28 -13.13 13.27
C TYR A 215 -0.84 -12.89 12.82
N THR A 216 0.12 -13.02 13.73
CA THR A 216 1.54 -12.83 13.40
C THR A 216 2.08 -13.95 12.52
N VAL A 217 1.69 -15.24 12.77
CA VAL A 217 1.99 -16.36 11.89
C VAL A 217 1.40 -16.13 10.50
N PHE A 218 0.16 -15.68 10.45
CA PHE A 218 -0.48 -15.30 9.19
C PHE A 218 0.33 -14.24 8.43
N CYS A 219 0.76 -13.16 9.10
CA CYS A 219 1.58 -12.11 8.48
C CYS A 219 2.94 -12.62 7.97
N GLY A 220 3.58 -13.55 8.67
CA GLY A 220 4.87 -14.14 8.26
C GLY A 220 4.76 -15.05 7.03
N GLY A 221 3.57 -15.65 6.80
CA GLY A 221 3.29 -16.50 5.65
C GLY A 221 2.76 -15.76 4.41
N LEU A 222 2.59 -14.43 4.46
CA LEU A 222 2.03 -13.64 3.34
C LEU A 222 3.03 -13.46 2.19
N ASP A 223 4.25 -13.07 2.48
CA ASP A 223 5.35 -12.96 1.50
C ASP A 223 6.69 -13.22 2.19
N TYR A 224 7.72 -13.52 1.45
CA TYR A 224 9.06 -13.79 1.97
C TYR A 224 10.09 -12.69 1.66
N GLY A 225 9.73 -11.73 0.85
CA GLY A 225 10.68 -10.74 0.32
C GLY A 225 10.37 -9.32 0.72
N SER A 226 9.58 -8.71 -0.08
CA SER A 226 9.39 -7.28 -0.19
C SER A 226 8.96 -6.59 1.11
N THR A 227 7.75 -6.85 1.61
CA THR A 227 7.30 -6.22 2.87
C THR A 227 7.78 -6.95 4.11
N SER A 228 8.26 -8.21 3.97
CA SER A 228 8.76 -9.01 5.08
C SER A 228 10.15 -8.58 5.54
N MET A 229 11.06 -8.21 4.63
CA MET A 229 12.44 -7.84 5.01
C MET A 229 12.51 -6.62 5.93
N PRO A 230 11.82 -5.48 5.64
CA PRO A 230 11.76 -4.37 6.58
C PRO A 230 11.17 -4.75 7.94
N LEU A 231 10.16 -5.62 7.96
CA LEU A 231 9.54 -6.05 9.22
C LEU A 231 10.46 -6.97 10.04
N VAL A 232 11.19 -7.88 9.41
CA VAL A 232 12.21 -8.70 10.06
C VAL A 232 13.22 -7.81 10.79
N ILE A 233 13.77 -6.82 10.10
CA ILE A 233 14.71 -5.86 10.70
C ILE A 233 14.07 -5.10 11.86
N LEU A 234 12.85 -4.59 11.67
CA LEU A 234 12.13 -3.84 12.69
C LEU A 234 11.87 -4.68 13.95
N LEU A 235 11.41 -5.92 13.79
CA LEU A 235 11.17 -6.83 14.91
C LEU A 235 12.45 -7.13 15.71
N PHE A 236 13.57 -7.30 15.03
CA PHE A 236 14.86 -7.48 15.68
C PHE A 236 15.25 -6.26 16.51
N LEU A 237 15.09 -5.05 15.96
CA LEU A 237 15.36 -3.81 16.70
C LEU A 237 14.42 -3.63 17.89
N MET A 238 13.14 -3.96 17.74
CA MET A 238 12.18 -3.91 18.84
C MET A 238 12.55 -4.89 19.95
N LEU A 239 13.01 -6.10 19.59
CA LEU A 239 13.49 -7.07 20.56
C LEU A 239 14.70 -6.54 21.35
N ILE A 240 15.71 -6.00 20.65
CA ILE A 240 16.88 -5.38 21.30
C ILE A 240 16.43 -4.27 22.25
N TYR A 241 15.55 -3.37 21.79
CA TYR A 241 15.05 -2.27 22.60
C TYR A 241 14.36 -2.76 23.89
N VAL A 242 13.52 -3.78 23.79
CA VAL A 242 12.78 -4.34 24.93
C VAL A 242 13.72 -4.99 25.92
N LEU A 243 14.69 -5.80 25.44
CA LEU A 243 15.68 -6.48 26.30
C LEU A 243 16.58 -5.45 27.02
N TRP A 244 17.04 -4.42 26.28
CA TRP A 244 17.89 -3.38 26.85
C TRP A 244 17.18 -2.56 27.92
N ASN A 245 15.93 -2.19 27.69
CA ASN A 245 15.15 -1.36 28.62
C ASN A 245 14.38 -2.17 29.68
N LYS A 246 14.53 -3.49 29.72
CA LYS A 246 13.85 -4.41 30.67
C LYS A 246 12.32 -4.17 30.73
N ARG A 247 11.70 -3.86 29.58
CA ARG A 247 10.24 -3.65 29.48
C ARG A 247 9.49 -4.96 29.38
N HIS A 248 8.21 -4.96 29.77
CA HIS A 248 7.33 -6.10 29.52
C HIS A 248 7.14 -6.28 28.01
N SER A 249 7.43 -7.48 27.52
CA SER A 249 7.65 -7.73 26.10
C SER A 249 6.84 -8.89 25.51
N ALA A 250 5.77 -9.33 26.22
CA ALA A 250 4.99 -10.49 25.78
C ALA A 250 4.55 -10.37 24.30
N TYR A 251 4.03 -9.23 23.88
CA TYR A 251 3.65 -9.01 22.47
C TYR A 251 4.86 -9.01 21.53
N ILE A 252 5.98 -8.40 21.93
CA ILE A 252 7.19 -8.36 21.10
C ILE A 252 7.79 -9.73 20.96
N ILE A 253 7.92 -10.48 22.06
CA ILE A 253 8.44 -11.86 22.04
C ILE A 253 7.54 -12.75 21.18
N THR A 254 6.21 -12.68 21.38
CA THR A 254 5.25 -13.43 20.55
C THR A 254 5.41 -13.08 19.07
N ALA A 255 5.51 -11.79 18.75
CA ALA A 255 5.70 -11.35 17.36
C ALA A 255 7.02 -11.88 16.77
N VAL A 256 8.12 -11.72 17.49
CA VAL A 256 9.43 -12.21 17.02
C VAL A 256 9.38 -13.72 16.79
N VAL A 257 8.95 -14.50 17.77
CA VAL A 257 8.92 -15.96 17.65
C VAL A 257 7.97 -16.40 16.53
N CYS A 258 6.73 -15.96 16.56
CA CYS A 258 5.72 -16.39 15.59
C CYS A 258 6.05 -15.93 14.18
N TYR A 259 6.50 -14.67 14.01
CA TYR A 259 6.82 -14.13 12.69
C TYR A 259 8.04 -14.81 12.09
N TYR A 260 9.14 -14.93 12.85
CA TYR A 260 10.37 -15.54 12.33
C TYR A 260 10.18 -17.02 12.00
N VAL A 261 9.47 -17.78 12.85
CA VAL A 261 9.17 -19.19 12.56
C VAL A 261 8.35 -19.30 11.28
N SER A 262 7.26 -18.53 11.15
CA SER A 262 6.42 -18.51 9.96
C SER A 262 7.19 -18.07 8.71
N TRP A 263 7.97 -17.00 8.81
CA TRP A 263 8.76 -16.48 7.69
C TRP A 263 9.87 -17.44 7.25
N ILE A 264 10.56 -18.11 8.20
CA ILE A 264 11.55 -19.14 7.87
C ILE A 264 10.89 -20.29 7.12
N ILE A 265 9.73 -20.80 7.60
CA ILE A 265 8.96 -21.85 6.89
C ILE A 265 8.64 -21.40 5.47
N THR A 266 8.22 -20.16 5.30
CA THR A 266 7.92 -19.56 3.97
C THR A 266 9.16 -19.55 3.06
N VAL A 267 10.32 -19.15 3.59
CA VAL A 267 11.57 -19.02 2.81
C VAL A 267 12.14 -20.38 2.41
N ILE A 268 12.11 -21.38 3.32
CA ILE A 268 12.69 -22.71 3.07
C ILE A 268 11.73 -23.69 2.39
N ALA A 269 10.55 -23.25 1.97
CA ALA A 269 9.54 -24.11 1.36
C ALA A 269 10.07 -24.74 0.05
N PRO A 270 9.75 -26.02 -0.20
CA PRO A 270 10.20 -26.73 -1.41
C PRO A 270 9.85 -26.04 -2.72
N GLY A 271 8.66 -25.41 -2.79
CA GLY A 271 8.21 -24.68 -3.96
C GLY A 271 9.14 -23.54 -4.39
N ASN A 272 9.78 -22.85 -3.43
CA ASN A 272 10.75 -21.80 -3.75
C ASN A 272 11.96 -22.35 -4.51
N PHE A 273 12.43 -23.54 -4.14
CA PHE A 273 13.56 -24.19 -4.82
C PHE A 273 13.14 -24.71 -6.20
N ALA A 274 11.94 -25.30 -6.33
CA ALA A 274 11.37 -25.71 -7.59
C ALA A 274 11.25 -24.54 -8.58
N ARG A 275 10.70 -23.41 -8.11
CA ARG A 275 10.60 -22.19 -8.89
C ARG A 275 11.99 -21.62 -9.25
N GLN A 276 12.95 -21.60 -8.31
CA GLN A 276 14.28 -21.12 -8.58
C GLN A 276 15.00 -21.94 -9.66
N ALA A 277 14.79 -23.25 -9.68
CA ALA A 277 15.35 -24.12 -10.72
C ALA A 277 14.84 -23.78 -12.13
N SER A 278 13.62 -23.21 -12.26
CA SER A 278 13.08 -22.75 -13.54
C SER A 278 13.60 -21.37 -13.98
N VAL A 279 14.10 -20.57 -13.04
CA VAL A 279 14.59 -19.20 -13.32
C VAL A 279 16.06 -19.18 -13.66
N GLY A 280 16.88 -20.07 -13.07
CA GLY A 280 18.31 -20.15 -13.27
C GLY A 280 19.12 -19.87 -12.01
N GLU A 281 20.39 -19.51 -12.18
CA GLU A 281 21.33 -19.32 -11.06
C GLU A 281 21.00 -18.07 -10.24
N GLN A 282 21.20 -18.18 -8.93
CA GLN A 282 21.04 -17.09 -7.98
C GLN A 282 22.26 -16.16 -8.00
N ASN A 283 22.02 -14.90 -7.67
CA ASN A 283 23.10 -13.96 -7.42
C ASN A 283 23.76 -14.21 -6.04
N GLY A 284 25.02 -13.77 -5.89
CA GLY A 284 25.68 -13.80 -4.60
C GLY A 284 24.99 -12.91 -3.56
N VAL A 285 24.95 -13.35 -2.29
CA VAL A 285 24.29 -12.62 -1.18
C VAL A 285 24.86 -11.20 -1.02
N ILE A 286 26.20 -11.05 -0.99
CA ILE A 286 26.84 -9.73 -0.82
C ILE A 286 26.50 -8.81 -1.99
N TYR A 287 26.58 -9.32 -3.22
CA TYR A 287 26.17 -8.58 -4.41
C TYR A 287 24.72 -8.11 -4.31
N SER A 288 23.82 -8.99 -3.89
CA SER A 288 22.40 -8.67 -3.76
C SER A 288 22.13 -7.58 -2.73
N ILE A 289 22.85 -7.58 -1.61
CA ILE A 289 22.74 -6.53 -0.58
C ILE A 289 23.26 -5.20 -1.13
N ILE A 290 24.44 -5.18 -1.76
CA ILE A 290 25.01 -3.95 -2.32
C ILE A 290 24.09 -3.40 -3.42
N GLN A 291 23.66 -4.25 -4.35
CA GLN A 291 22.79 -3.85 -5.44
C GLN A 291 21.43 -3.35 -4.93
N SER A 292 20.90 -3.90 -3.82
CA SER A 292 19.66 -3.43 -3.20
C SER A 292 19.79 -2.00 -2.66
N LEU A 293 20.96 -1.60 -2.16
CA LEU A 293 21.21 -0.21 -1.76
C LEU A 293 21.17 0.74 -2.96
N PHE A 294 21.85 0.40 -4.07
CA PHE A 294 21.80 1.22 -5.28
C PHE A 294 20.38 1.31 -5.86
N THR A 295 19.65 0.20 -5.90
CA THR A 295 18.25 0.15 -6.34
C THR A 295 17.37 1.03 -5.45
N GLY A 296 17.54 0.95 -4.13
CA GLY A 296 16.84 1.82 -3.19
C GLY A 296 17.12 3.30 -3.42
N ALA A 297 18.38 3.69 -3.63
CA ALA A 297 18.75 5.08 -3.92
C ALA A 297 18.12 5.58 -5.23
N ARG A 298 18.10 4.74 -6.28
CA ARG A 298 17.48 5.07 -7.57
C ARG A 298 15.98 5.36 -7.42
N TYR A 299 15.24 4.51 -6.72
CA TYR A 299 13.81 4.72 -6.49
C TYR A 299 13.52 5.93 -5.60
N ILE A 300 14.27 6.13 -4.51
CA ILE A 300 14.15 7.33 -3.67
C ILE A 300 14.37 8.59 -4.51
N SER A 301 15.43 8.63 -5.33
CA SER A 301 15.71 9.78 -6.20
C SER A 301 14.58 10.03 -7.20
N GLY A 302 14.07 8.97 -7.86
CA GLY A 302 13.00 9.09 -8.85
C GLY A 302 11.66 9.51 -8.25
N TRP A 303 11.36 9.07 -7.02
CA TRP A 303 10.11 9.38 -6.34
C TRP A 303 10.15 10.65 -5.48
N THR A 304 11.31 11.25 -5.27
CA THR A 304 11.44 12.56 -4.60
C THR A 304 11.06 13.66 -5.58
N THR A 305 9.77 13.75 -5.87
CA THR A 305 9.19 14.69 -6.84
C THR A 305 8.86 16.05 -6.21
N ALA A 306 8.69 17.07 -7.05
CA ALA A 306 8.21 18.39 -6.59
C ALA A 306 6.85 18.28 -5.88
N MET A 307 5.99 17.33 -6.30
CA MET A 307 4.70 17.11 -5.65
C MET A 307 4.86 16.51 -4.24
N LEU A 308 5.79 15.58 -4.02
CA LEU A 308 6.09 15.06 -2.68
C LEU A 308 6.58 16.17 -1.74
N LEU A 309 7.44 17.06 -2.24
CA LEU A 309 7.92 18.21 -1.48
C LEU A 309 6.77 19.19 -1.17
N LEU A 310 5.88 19.42 -2.11
CA LEU A 310 4.69 20.26 -1.90
C LEU A 310 3.75 19.67 -0.84
N PHE A 311 3.49 18.36 -0.89
CA PHE A 311 2.74 17.66 0.16
C PHE A 311 3.42 17.76 1.52
N THR A 312 4.73 17.61 1.55
CA THR A 312 5.53 17.79 2.78
C THR A 312 5.36 19.20 3.35
N LEU A 313 5.49 20.22 2.51
CA LEU A 313 5.27 21.61 2.92
C LEU A 313 3.85 21.81 3.45
N PHE A 314 2.85 21.24 2.80
CA PHE A 314 1.46 21.35 3.26
C PHE A 314 1.23 20.70 4.64
N MET A 315 1.90 19.59 4.94
CA MET A 315 1.82 18.89 6.23
C MET A 315 2.63 19.58 7.35
N LEU A 316 3.68 20.32 6.99
CA LEU A 316 4.70 20.80 7.93
C LEU A 316 4.14 21.62 9.12
N PRO A 317 3.17 22.54 8.98
CA PRO A 317 2.61 23.28 10.13
C PRO A 317 1.94 22.37 11.17
N PHE A 318 1.24 21.33 10.69
CA PHE A 318 0.59 20.34 11.57
C PHE A 318 1.65 19.48 12.28
N ILE A 319 2.71 19.11 11.59
CA ILE A 319 3.84 18.34 12.15
C ILE A 319 4.59 19.18 13.19
N ILE A 320 4.88 20.47 12.92
CA ILE A 320 5.53 21.39 13.88
C ILE A 320 4.70 21.49 15.16
N HIS A 321 3.38 21.65 15.02
CA HIS A 321 2.49 21.71 16.18
C HIS A 321 2.44 20.40 16.97
N LEU A 322 2.49 19.28 16.28
CA LEU A 322 2.54 17.94 16.85
C LEU A 322 3.81 17.72 17.68
N VAL A 323 5.00 17.94 17.07
CA VAL A 323 6.27 17.62 17.70
C VAL A 323 6.61 18.56 18.87
N LYS A 324 6.07 19.79 18.88
CA LYS A 324 6.19 20.71 20.03
C LYS A 324 5.51 20.16 21.30
N LYS A 325 4.51 19.30 21.16
CA LYS A 325 3.76 18.70 22.27
C LYS A 325 4.21 17.31 22.63
N ALA A 326 4.95 16.66 21.72
CA ALA A 326 5.40 15.29 21.93
C ALA A 326 6.46 15.22 23.04
N GLU A 327 6.29 14.28 23.95
CA GLU A 327 7.28 13.98 25.01
C GLU A 327 8.48 13.18 24.48
N LEU A 328 8.48 12.84 23.20
CA LEU A 328 9.53 12.05 22.55
C LEU A 328 10.79 12.89 22.34
N GLN A 329 11.93 12.32 22.69
CA GLN A 329 13.22 12.94 22.41
C GLN A 329 13.69 12.54 21.00
N PHE A 330 13.71 13.51 20.10
CA PHE A 330 14.21 13.32 18.73
C PHE A 330 15.73 13.55 18.71
N LYS A 331 16.51 12.46 18.75
CA LYS A 331 17.99 12.50 18.75
C LYS A 331 18.55 11.79 17.53
N HIS A 332 19.71 12.27 17.06
CA HIS A 332 20.47 11.59 16.01
C HIS A 332 19.71 11.32 14.70
N PRO A 333 19.15 12.33 14.02
CA PRO A 333 18.31 12.15 12.82
C PRO A 333 19.04 11.46 11.67
N VAL A 334 20.36 11.59 11.56
CA VAL A 334 21.17 10.94 10.54
C VAL A 334 21.12 9.40 10.70
N TRP A 335 21.20 8.89 11.93
CA TRP A 335 21.08 7.45 12.16
C TRP A 335 19.69 6.92 11.81
N VAL A 336 18.64 7.69 12.11
CA VAL A 336 17.27 7.32 11.72
C VAL A 336 17.13 7.28 10.20
N LEU A 337 17.72 8.24 9.49
CA LEU A 337 17.75 8.23 8.03
C LEU A 337 18.45 6.99 7.48
N ILE A 338 19.63 6.64 8.00
CA ILE A 338 20.39 5.45 7.60
C ILE A 338 19.57 4.17 7.83
N TRP A 339 18.87 4.06 8.97
CA TRP A 339 18.03 2.91 9.26
C TRP A 339 16.82 2.81 8.34
N LEU A 340 16.11 3.92 8.09
CA LEU A 340 14.97 3.93 7.16
C LEU A 340 15.43 3.60 5.74
N TYR A 341 16.57 4.15 5.30
CA TYR A 341 17.16 3.83 4.01
C TYR A 341 17.54 2.35 3.91
N GLY A 342 18.18 1.80 4.93
CA GLY A 342 18.55 0.38 4.97
C GLY A 342 17.33 -0.54 4.93
N MET A 343 16.29 -0.26 5.72
CA MET A 343 15.04 -1.02 5.70
C MET A 343 14.32 -0.90 4.36
N PHE A 344 14.30 0.30 3.76
CA PHE A 344 13.72 0.50 2.45
C PHE A 344 14.46 -0.28 1.37
N SER A 345 15.79 -0.26 1.39
CA SER A 345 16.61 -0.98 0.42
C SER A 345 16.54 -2.49 0.58
N ALA A 346 16.43 -2.99 1.81
CA ALA A 346 16.40 -4.43 2.10
C ALA A 346 15.24 -5.17 1.40
N GLN A 347 14.13 -4.48 1.08
CA GLN A 347 13.02 -5.10 0.35
C GLN A 347 13.40 -5.60 -1.05
N PHE A 348 14.43 -5.05 -1.68
CA PHE A 348 14.88 -5.46 -3.02
C PHE A 348 15.79 -6.69 -2.98
N THR A 349 16.44 -6.96 -1.83
CA THR A 349 17.44 -8.02 -1.70
C THR A 349 16.96 -9.41 -2.12
N PRO A 350 15.77 -9.91 -1.71
CA PRO A 350 15.34 -11.25 -2.08
C PRO A 350 15.13 -11.42 -3.58
N ARG A 351 14.58 -10.40 -4.25
CA ARG A 351 14.37 -10.42 -5.70
C ARG A 351 15.68 -10.42 -6.47
N ILE A 352 16.62 -9.55 -6.07
CA ILE A 352 17.95 -9.48 -6.68
C ILE A 352 18.69 -10.81 -6.44
N PHE A 353 18.59 -11.37 -5.24
CA PHE A 353 19.20 -12.66 -4.91
C PHE A 353 18.65 -13.79 -5.79
N ALA A 354 17.34 -13.87 -5.95
CA ALA A 354 16.70 -14.86 -6.80
C ALA A 354 16.94 -14.65 -8.31
N ASN A 355 17.63 -13.57 -8.69
CA ASN A 355 17.90 -13.20 -10.09
C ASN A 355 16.64 -13.07 -10.96
N TYR A 356 15.55 -12.62 -10.38
CA TYR A 356 14.30 -12.38 -11.08
C TYR A 356 14.36 -11.06 -11.89
N GLY A 357 14.56 -11.22 -13.20
CA GLY A 357 14.72 -10.09 -14.12
C GLY A 357 16.05 -9.37 -13.93
N SER A 358 16.33 -8.36 -14.72
CA SER A 358 17.59 -7.60 -14.75
C SER A 358 17.89 -6.79 -13.47
N GLY A 359 17.17 -7.01 -12.38
CA GLY A 359 17.34 -6.27 -11.11
C GLY A 359 17.01 -4.78 -11.19
N GLU A 360 16.94 -4.23 -12.40
CA GLU A 360 16.70 -2.81 -12.65
C GLU A 360 15.20 -2.50 -12.79
N ASP A 361 14.41 -3.46 -13.29
CA ASP A 361 12.98 -3.26 -13.54
C ASP A 361 12.14 -4.07 -12.54
N VAL A 362 11.75 -3.39 -11.47
CA VAL A 362 10.75 -3.93 -10.54
C VAL A 362 9.39 -3.88 -11.22
N VAL A 363 8.70 -5.02 -11.30
CA VAL A 363 7.38 -5.12 -11.95
C VAL A 363 6.35 -4.24 -11.24
N GLY A 364 5.43 -3.64 -11.98
CA GLY A 364 4.48 -2.64 -11.49
C GLY A 364 3.69 -3.03 -10.25
N TYR A 365 3.23 -4.29 -10.16
CA TYR A 365 2.50 -4.77 -8.97
C TYR A 365 3.35 -4.77 -7.69
N THR A 366 4.65 -4.98 -7.78
CA THR A 366 5.55 -4.88 -6.62
C THR A 366 5.97 -3.44 -6.32
N LEU A 367 5.94 -2.54 -7.31
CA LEU A 367 6.23 -1.13 -7.11
C LEU A 367 5.19 -0.43 -6.23
N ASN A 368 3.94 -0.87 -6.24
CA ASN A 368 2.86 -0.24 -5.48
C ASN A 368 3.16 -0.19 -3.99
N PHE A 369 3.41 -1.34 -3.36
CA PHE A 369 3.73 -1.35 -1.93
C PHE A 369 5.12 -0.78 -1.64
N THR A 370 6.09 -0.93 -2.57
CA THR A 370 7.41 -0.29 -2.47
C THR A 370 7.26 1.23 -2.40
N HIS A 371 6.43 1.81 -3.27
CA HIS A 371 6.10 3.23 -3.24
C HIS A 371 5.37 3.63 -1.94
N CYS A 372 4.37 2.86 -1.52
CA CYS A 372 3.68 3.11 -0.27
C CYS A 372 4.62 3.10 0.95
N LEU A 373 5.58 2.17 0.98
CA LEU A 373 6.59 2.08 2.03
C LEU A 373 7.55 3.27 1.98
N PHE A 374 7.98 3.71 0.79
CA PHE A 374 8.78 4.92 0.61
C PHE A 374 8.07 6.15 1.16
N VAL A 375 6.81 6.37 0.78
CA VAL A 375 6.01 7.51 1.23
C VAL A 375 5.80 7.46 2.74
N LEU A 376 5.57 6.28 3.31
CA LEU A 376 5.46 6.09 4.76
C LEU A 376 6.77 6.45 5.47
N PHE A 377 7.93 5.95 4.98
CA PHE A 377 9.23 6.25 5.58
C PHE A 377 9.61 7.73 5.43
N TRP A 378 9.27 8.35 4.30
CA TRP A 378 9.39 9.78 4.10
C TRP A 378 8.58 10.55 5.14
N PHE A 379 7.32 10.21 5.34
CA PHE A 379 6.44 10.82 6.33
C PHE A 379 6.99 10.68 7.75
N LEU A 380 7.43 9.48 8.14
CA LEU A 380 8.05 9.22 9.43
C LEU A 380 9.33 10.04 9.63
N TYR A 381 10.17 10.12 8.60
CA TYR A 381 11.41 10.88 8.67
C TYR A 381 11.16 12.39 8.76
N VAL A 382 10.19 12.93 8.03
CA VAL A 382 9.81 14.35 8.13
C VAL A 382 9.33 14.70 9.54
N ILE A 383 8.50 13.84 10.16
CA ILE A 383 8.09 14.04 11.56
C ILE A 383 9.32 14.04 12.48
N TYR A 384 10.20 13.04 12.31
CA TYR A 384 11.37 12.90 13.18
C TYR A 384 12.37 14.05 13.02
N LEU A 385 12.70 14.44 11.79
CA LEU A 385 13.59 15.54 11.48
C LEU A 385 13.04 16.87 11.99
N THR A 386 11.74 17.12 11.78
CA THR A 386 11.07 18.33 12.30
C THR A 386 11.13 18.36 13.82
N GLY A 387 10.91 17.23 14.50
CA GLY A 387 11.04 17.12 15.94
C GLY A 387 12.46 17.43 16.43
N TRP A 388 13.48 16.94 15.74
CA TRP A 388 14.86 17.25 16.05
C TRP A 388 15.17 18.74 15.86
N ILE A 389 14.76 19.34 14.74
CA ILE A 389 14.98 20.77 14.47
C ILE A 389 14.30 21.62 15.54
N VAL A 390 13.04 21.35 15.86
CA VAL A 390 12.28 22.10 16.88
C VAL A 390 12.93 22.00 18.25
N ASN A 391 13.41 20.81 18.64
CA ASN A 391 13.97 20.61 19.98
C ASN A 391 15.42 21.12 20.15
N THR A 392 16.19 21.18 19.04
CA THR A 392 17.63 21.55 19.11
C THR A 392 17.94 22.94 18.59
N VAL A 393 17.25 23.39 17.53
CA VAL A 393 17.56 24.63 16.83
C VAL A 393 16.68 25.78 17.32
N VAL A 394 15.41 25.50 17.60
CA VAL A 394 14.49 26.51 18.14
C VAL A 394 14.69 26.60 19.65
N LYS A 395 15.37 27.63 20.13
CA LYS A 395 15.57 27.87 21.57
C LYS A 395 14.20 27.95 22.25
N GLN A 396 14.08 27.33 23.45
CA GLN A 396 12.89 27.46 24.29
C GLN A 396 12.69 28.97 24.59
N GLY A 397 11.61 29.54 24.09
CA GLY A 397 11.26 30.96 24.27
C GLY A 397 11.02 31.74 22.98
N ASP A 398 11.53 31.29 21.84
CA ASP A 398 11.22 31.94 20.57
C ASP A 398 9.78 31.58 20.15
N GLN A 399 8.89 32.56 20.21
CA GLN A 399 7.55 32.44 19.66
C GLN A 399 7.67 32.43 18.13
N TRP A 400 7.75 31.23 17.55
CA TRP A 400 7.58 31.08 16.10
C TRP A 400 6.12 31.33 15.73
N ASN A 401 5.80 32.60 15.46
CA ASN A 401 4.52 32.99 14.91
C ASN A 401 4.55 32.76 13.39
N LEU A 402 4.19 31.54 12.97
CA LEU A 402 4.00 31.24 11.55
C LEU A 402 2.85 32.09 11.01
N ASN A 403 3.13 32.90 9.98
CA ASN A 403 2.07 33.57 9.25
C ASN A 403 1.38 32.52 8.35
N TYR A 404 0.35 31.88 8.86
CA TYR A 404 -0.39 30.81 8.16
C TYR A 404 -0.97 31.26 6.81
N ILE A 405 -1.39 32.51 6.69
CA ILE A 405 -1.95 33.07 5.45
C ILE A 405 -0.84 33.14 4.39
N ALA A 406 0.31 33.74 4.72
CA ALA A 406 1.43 33.83 3.80
C ALA A 406 1.98 32.44 3.45
N TYR A 407 2.07 31.55 4.44
CA TYR A 407 2.56 30.18 4.25
C TYR A 407 1.65 29.39 3.31
N TYR A 408 0.36 29.26 3.63
CA TYR A 408 -0.57 28.51 2.77
C TYR A 408 -0.83 29.21 1.44
N GLY A 409 -0.82 30.53 1.40
CA GLY A 409 -0.87 31.29 0.15
C GLY A 409 0.28 30.92 -0.78
N THR A 410 1.51 30.85 -0.25
CA THR A 410 2.69 30.43 -1.03
C THR A 410 2.55 28.97 -1.48
N VAL A 411 2.13 28.06 -0.59
CA VAL A 411 1.92 26.63 -0.94
C VAL A 411 0.88 26.48 -2.05
N VAL A 412 -0.24 27.20 -1.97
CA VAL A 412 -1.30 27.17 -2.98
C VAL A 412 -0.82 27.74 -4.32
N ILE A 413 -0.08 28.85 -4.31
CA ILE A 413 0.49 29.45 -5.54
C ILE A 413 1.49 28.47 -6.16
N THR A 414 2.38 27.88 -5.36
CA THR A 414 3.35 26.89 -5.84
C THR A 414 2.63 25.66 -6.43
N ALA A 415 1.58 25.18 -5.78
CA ALA A 415 0.75 24.08 -6.29
C ALA A 415 0.11 24.45 -7.64
N ALA A 416 -0.47 25.64 -7.76
CA ALA A 416 -1.10 26.08 -8.99
C ALA A 416 -0.09 26.20 -10.16
N VAL A 417 1.13 26.68 -9.89
CA VAL A 417 2.20 26.76 -10.89
C VAL A 417 2.66 25.37 -11.32
N LEU A 418 2.86 24.45 -10.37
CA LEU A 418 3.27 23.07 -10.67
C LEU A 418 2.19 22.33 -11.47
N ILE A 419 0.94 22.43 -11.07
CA ILE A 419 -0.18 21.77 -11.76
C ILE A 419 -0.31 22.33 -13.18
N ARG A 420 -0.16 23.63 -13.38
CA ARG A 420 -0.25 24.23 -14.72
C ARG A 420 0.97 23.97 -15.61
N GLY A 421 2.15 23.88 -15.04
CA GLY A 421 3.42 23.83 -15.78
C GLY A 421 4.01 22.43 -15.96
N VAL A 422 3.78 21.52 -15.01
CA VAL A 422 4.46 20.21 -14.93
C VAL A 422 3.48 19.05 -14.83
N TYR A 423 2.36 19.25 -14.11
CA TYR A 423 1.35 18.21 -13.87
C TYR A 423 0.05 18.55 -14.60
N THR A 424 -0.57 17.54 -15.19
CA THR A 424 -1.94 17.63 -15.73
C THR A 424 -2.91 17.01 -14.71
N ILE A 425 -4.20 17.20 -14.91
CA ILE A 425 -5.22 16.55 -14.07
C ILE A 425 -5.10 15.02 -14.15
N GLU A 426 -4.68 14.49 -15.30
CA GLU A 426 -4.45 13.06 -15.55
C GLU A 426 -3.23 12.50 -14.81
N SER A 427 -2.37 13.35 -14.26
CA SER A 427 -1.26 12.94 -13.38
C SER A 427 -1.75 12.37 -12.05
N PHE A 428 -3.00 12.64 -11.70
CA PHE A 428 -3.64 12.10 -10.50
C PHE A 428 -4.43 10.85 -10.85
N THR A 429 -4.17 9.77 -10.14
CA THR A 429 -4.78 8.46 -10.39
C THR A 429 -6.32 8.51 -10.32
N SER A 430 -6.88 9.15 -9.29
CA SER A 430 -8.32 9.27 -9.16
C SER A 430 -8.97 10.04 -10.31
N ALA A 431 -8.34 11.12 -10.77
CA ALA A 431 -8.83 11.90 -11.89
C ALA A 431 -8.74 11.12 -13.21
N ARG A 432 -7.63 10.42 -13.46
CA ARG A 432 -7.45 9.55 -14.65
C ARG A 432 -8.52 8.46 -14.71
N ILE A 433 -8.80 7.80 -13.59
CA ILE A 433 -9.87 6.79 -13.45
C ILE A 433 -11.25 7.43 -13.67
N ALA A 434 -11.51 8.62 -13.14
CA ALA A 434 -12.76 9.34 -13.37
C ALA A 434 -12.96 9.70 -14.86
N LEU A 435 -11.91 10.20 -15.52
CA LEU A 435 -11.95 10.51 -16.96
C LEU A 435 -12.17 9.26 -17.82
N CYS A 436 -11.52 8.14 -17.47
CA CYS A 436 -11.73 6.85 -18.13
C CYS A 436 -13.22 6.45 -18.12
N GLN A 437 -13.90 6.62 -16.99
CA GLN A 437 -15.32 6.34 -16.86
C GLN A 437 -16.19 7.40 -17.57
N TYR A 438 -15.82 8.69 -17.47
CA TYR A 438 -16.54 9.78 -18.11
C TYR A 438 -16.57 9.66 -19.64
N TYR A 439 -15.48 9.23 -20.25
CA TYR A 439 -15.40 8.99 -21.70
C TYR A 439 -15.98 7.64 -22.14
N GLY A 440 -16.49 6.82 -21.23
CA GLY A 440 -17.11 5.55 -21.52
C GLY A 440 -16.14 4.39 -21.80
N TYR A 441 -14.83 4.58 -21.66
CA TYR A 441 -13.85 3.52 -21.94
C TYR A 441 -14.03 2.31 -21.01
N ALA A 442 -14.31 2.54 -19.72
CA ALA A 442 -14.53 1.49 -18.75
C ALA A 442 -15.83 0.69 -19.06
N GLN A 443 -16.90 1.40 -19.44
CA GLN A 443 -18.19 0.81 -19.78
C GLN A 443 -18.09 -0.06 -21.05
N ASN A 444 -17.43 0.45 -22.09
CA ASN A 444 -17.23 -0.26 -23.34
C ASN A 444 -16.40 -1.56 -23.11
N TYR A 445 -15.33 -1.45 -22.32
CA TYR A 445 -14.52 -2.61 -21.94
C TYR A 445 -15.37 -3.66 -21.22
N MET A 446 -16.13 -3.28 -20.19
CA MET A 446 -16.95 -4.21 -19.44
C MET A 446 -18.03 -4.87 -20.31
N SER A 447 -18.67 -4.12 -21.22
CA SER A 447 -19.64 -4.67 -22.15
C SER A 447 -19.02 -5.76 -23.05
N ALA A 448 -17.82 -5.49 -23.60
CA ALA A 448 -17.09 -6.47 -24.40
C ALA A 448 -16.69 -7.70 -23.58
N MET A 449 -16.31 -7.52 -22.32
CA MET A 449 -15.94 -8.64 -21.43
C MET A 449 -17.14 -9.51 -21.05
N LEU A 450 -18.31 -8.91 -20.81
CA LEU A 450 -19.54 -9.67 -20.54
C LEU A 450 -20.00 -10.47 -21.78
N GLU A 451 -19.85 -9.90 -22.97
CA GLU A 451 -20.11 -10.63 -24.21
C GLU A 451 -19.13 -11.81 -24.38
N ARG A 452 -17.84 -11.61 -24.11
CA ARG A 452 -16.83 -12.67 -24.11
C ARG A 452 -17.15 -13.77 -23.09
N GLU A 453 -17.56 -13.40 -21.88
CA GLU A 453 -17.94 -14.36 -20.84
C GLU A 453 -19.10 -15.23 -21.29
N GLN A 454 -20.14 -14.67 -21.93
CA GLN A 454 -21.25 -15.42 -22.47
C GLN A 454 -20.81 -16.43 -23.56
N ILE A 455 -19.90 -16.00 -24.45
CA ILE A 455 -19.34 -16.91 -25.48
C ILE A 455 -18.58 -18.06 -24.81
N LEU A 456 -17.73 -17.76 -23.82
CA LEU A 456 -16.96 -18.77 -23.10
C LEU A 456 -17.84 -19.80 -22.39
N GLN A 457 -18.87 -19.33 -21.68
CA GLN A 457 -19.82 -20.19 -20.96
C GLN A 457 -20.68 -21.10 -21.88
N GLN A 458 -20.91 -20.70 -23.14
CA GLN A 458 -21.73 -21.44 -24.12
C GLN A 458 -20.91 -22.36 -25.02
N SER A 459 -19.58 -22.34 -24.87
CA SER A 459 -18.67 -23.02 -25.83
C SER A 459 -17.91 -24.20 -25.23
N GLU A 460 -18.46 -24.87 -24.20
CA GLU A 460 -17.86 -26.05 -23.58
C GLU A 460 -17.40 -27.09 -24.64
N GLY A 461 -16.18 -27.57 -24.52
CA GLY A 461 -15.56 -28.53 -25.42
C GLY A 461 -15.18 -28.01 -26.81
N GLN A 462 -15.34 -26.71 -27.09
CA GLN A 462 -15.08 -26.11 -28.40
C GLN A 462 -13.74 -25.31 -28.42
N GLU A 463 -13.29 -25.03 -29.65
CA GLU A 463 -12.21 -24.07 -29.90
C GLU A 463 -12.84 -22.68 -30.08
N VAL A 464 -12.38 -21.70 -29.32
CA VAL A 464 -12.98 -20.35 -29.27
C VAL A 464 -11.99 -19.29 -29.73
N VAL A 465 -12.45 -18.41 -30.63
CA VAL A 465 -11.72 -17.19 -31.01
C VAL A 465 -12.53 -15.99 -30.56
N LEU A 466 -11.95 -15.15 -29.75
CA LEU A 466 -12.62 -14.00 -29.14
C LEU A 466 -12.12 -12.68 -29.76
N PRO A 467 -12.97 -11.65 -29.87
CA PRO A 467 -12.55 -10.36 -30.35
C PRO A 467 -11.50 -9.75 -29.42
N ALA A 468 -10.54 -9.04 -30.01
CA ALA A 468 -9.55 -8.26 -29.25
C ALA A 468 -10.24 -7.14 -28.48
N SER A 469 -9.80 -6.91 -27.23
CA SER A 469 -10.24 -5.79 -26.41
C SER A 469 -9.05 -5.25 -25.61
N GLU A 470 -8.96 -3.92 -25.47
CA GLU A 470 -7.90 -3.26 -24.74
C GLU A 470 -8.39 -2.82 -23.37
N MET A 471 -7.59 -3.10 -22.37
CA MET A 471 -7.86 -2.64 -21.00
C MET A 471 -7.73 -1.12 -20.91
N PRO A 472 -8.75 -0.41 -20.41
CA PRO A 472 -8.73 1.04 -20.34
C PRO A 472 -7.71 1.58 -19.32
N VAL A 473 -7.33 0.75 -18.35
CA VAL A 473 -6.25 0.99 -17.38
C VAL A 473 -5.38 -0.27 -17.37
N PRO A 474 -4.15 -0.21 -17.88
CA PRO A 474 -3.34 -1.40 -18.06
C PRO A 474 -2.93 -2.03 -16.73
N SER A 475 -2.95 -3.38 -16.68
CA SER A 475 -2.26 -4.18 -15.68
C SER A 475 -0.83 -4.47 -16.13
N THR A 476 0.09 -4.54 -15.19
CA THR A 476 1.49 -4.94 -15.48
C THR A 476 1.74 -6.42 -15.16
N GLY A 477 0.84 -7.05 -14.41
CA GLY A 477 0.95 -8.44 -13.97
C GLY A 477 -0.22 -9.32 -14.43
N GLY A 478 -1.44 -8.78 -14.43
CA GLY A 478 -2.61 -9.47 -14.95
C GLY A 478 -2.67 -9.37 -16.48
N GLY A 479 -2.43 -10.48 -17.19
CA GLY A 479 -2.53 -10.53 -18.65
C GLY A 479 -3.91 -10.98 -19.12
N ASP A 480 -4.34 -10.48 -20.29
CA ASP A 480 -5.48 -11.01 -21.04
C ASP A 480 -5.03 -12.20 -21.93
N ILE A 481 -5.98 -12.97 -22.47
CA ILE A 481 -5.71 -13.97 -23.49
C ILE A 481 -4.94 -13.35 -24.66
N SER A 482 -4.09 -14.13 -25.29
CA SER A 482 -3.26 -13.73 -26.43
C SER A 482 -3.72 -14.35 -27.74
N THR A 483 -3.10 -13.96 -28.85
CA THR A 483 -3.28 -14.61 -30.17
C THR A 483 -2.64 -16.00 -30.20
N ASP A 484 -1.65 -16.27 -29.32
CA ASP A 484 -1.01 -17.57 -29.20
C ASP A 484 -1.84 -18.51 -28.33
N GLN A 485 -2.47 -19.50 -28.94
CA GLN A 485 -3.27 -20.51 -28.27
C GLN A 485 -2.50 -21.27 -27.17
N GLU A 486 -1.18 -21.45 -27.35
CA GLU A 486 -0.33 -22.17 -26.40
C GLU A 486 0.12 -21.32 -25.21
N SER A 487 -0.24 -20.02 -25.19
CA SER A 487 0.10 -19.15 -24.06
C SER A 487 -0.51 -19.68 -22.76
N TRP A 488 0.19 -19.50 -21.65
CA TRP A 488 -0.23 -20.02 -20.35
C TRP A 488 -1.58 -19.43 -19.89
N VAL A 489 -1.87 -18.15 -20.20
CA VAL A 489 -3.15 -17.51 -19.87
C VAL A 489 -4.30 -18.16 -20.66
N ASN A 490 -4.09 -18.42 -21.96
CA ASN A 490 -5.11 -19.05 -22.80
C ASN A 490 -5.42 -20.46 -22.31
N LYS A 491 -4.41 -21.24 -21.89
CA LYS A 491 -4.61 -22.58 -21.31
C LYS A 491 -5.39 -22.52 -20.00
N LEU A 492 -5.12 -21.56 -19.12
CA LEU A 492 -5.86 -21.39 -17.88
C LEU A 492 -7.33 -21.03 -18.12
N VAL A 493 -7.60 -20.10 -19.04
CA VAL A 493 -8.97 -19.72 -19.38
C VAL A 493 -9.71 -20.90 -20.03
N ALA A 494 -9.05 -21.64 -20.91
CA ALA A 494 -9.63 -22.83 -21.52
C ALA A 494 -9.98 -23.91 -20.47
N GLU A 495 -9.09 -24.17 -19.52
CA GLU A 495 -9.32 -25.10 -18.42
C GLU A 495 -10.48 -24.63 -17.51
N TYR A 496 -10.53 -23.34 -17.19
CA TYR A 496 -11.57 -22.78 -16.30
C TYR A 496 -12.99 -22.88 -16.89
N TYR A 497 -13.13 -22.73 -18.22
CA TYR A 497 -14.41 -22.80 -18.94
C TYR A 497 -14.64 -24.15 -19.64
N ASP A 498 -13.80 -25.14 -19.38
CA ASP A 498 -13.86 -26.49 -20.03
C ASP A 498 -13.88 -26.41 -21.56
N LEU A 499 -13.01 -25.59 -22.14
CA LEU A 499 -12.85 -25.39 -23.57
C LEU A 499 -11.72 -26.26 -24.11
N LYS A 500 -11.79 -26.62 -25.41
CA LYS A 500 -10.67 -27.28 -26.09
C LYS A 500 -9.48 -26.32 -26.25
N SER A 501 -9.76 -25.06 -26.60
CA SER A 501 -8.78 -23.98 -26.63
C SER A 501 -9.45 -22.61 -26.74
N VAL A 502 -8.71 -21.55 -26.37
CA VAL A 502 -9.17 -20.18 -26.55
C VAL A 502 -8.01 -19.29 -27.02
N ARG A 503 -8.32 -18.35 -27.90
CA ARG A 503 -7.38 -17.30 -28.32
C ARG A 503 -8.14 -16.03 -28.71
N LYS A 504 -7.46 -14.89 -28.73
CA LYS A 504 -8.01 -13.67 -29.36
C LYS A 504 -7.61 -13.59 -30.84
N GLU A 505 -8.37 -12.79 -31.58
CA GLU A 505 -8.09 -12.44 -32.99
C GLU A 505 -6.70 -11.84 -33.18
#